data_d212d0b78a47a8cc8b0df6eda072ee8b
#
_entry.id   d212d0b78a47a8cc8b0df6eda072ee8b
#
_cell.length_a   1.000
_cell.length_b   1.000
_cell.length_c   1.000
_cell.angle_alpha   90.00
_cell.angle_beta   90.00
_cell.angle_gamma   90.00
#
_symmetry.space_group_name_H-M   'P 1'
#
loop_
_entity.id
_entity.type
_entity.pdbx_description
1 polymer ?
#
loop_
_entity_poly.entity_id
_entity_poly.type
_entity_poly.pdbx_seq_one_letter_code
_entity_poly.pdbx_strand_id
1 'polypeptide(L)'
;MTDKQPFSSQSIIDCLKANYGLAITALMLLPLGADMNASVYKAETESSQSYFIKLKRGHRYDMSVAILALLQASGIQKIIPPVKTTNGKLTQHINDFTLTVYPFIDGQNGFCYNLTDDQWVALGNVLRQVHKFDVPSSIKDLIRKEAYSDKWRKIVIALDAHIDKPLNGDEPALKLQSFMREHRETIRRLVERAEALSQKVQEQSSEFVLCHSDIHGGNVLIDENGSLFIVDWDDPIMAPKERDLMFIGGGIANVWNNPREEEFFYKGYGKTEINEALLAYYRHERIVEDIAEYGQALLLTPGGGGDRMEMFEQFKDMFEPNGVVEIAFKTDIAPQARLVSSEKEKIAALDFRQKHFFDRLKIQDPYAWALDQKDHLHWLLYDGDEVIGYAHVQMWPDHRAALRIIVIDEQRRGLGMGNWLMDYCEEELKRRGVALFQTEASPNAYLFYKKLGYIEMPFNNPDGEATHPDDRAMGKYL
;
A
#
# COMPACT_ATOMS: atom_id res chain seq x y z
N MET A 1 24.05 -22.73 -8.39
CA MET A 1 23.74 -23.45 -9.66
C MET A 1 23.60 -22.37 -10.71
N THR A 2 24.41 -22.42 -11.76
CA THR A 2 24.30 -21.47 -12.88
C THR A 2 22.89 -21.57 -13.44
N ASP A 3 22.11 -20.48 -13.33
CA ASP A 3 20.80 -20.36 -13.94
C ASP A 3 20.95 -20.73 -15.42
N LYS A 4 20.29 -21.83 -15.81
CA LYS A 4 20.28 -22.23 -17.22
C LYS A 4 19.54 -21.15 -17.98
N GLN A 5 20.27 -20.32 -18.73
CA GLN A 5 19.67 -19.43 -19.71
C GLN A 5 18.65 -20.23 -20.54
N PRO A 6 17.41 -19.71 -20.70
CA PRO A 6 16.36 -20.45 -21.40
C PRO A 6 16.73 -20.76 -22.86
N PHE A 7 17.68 -20.02 -23.44
CA PHE A 7 18.19 -20.17 -24.79
C PHE A 7 19.70 -20.00 -24.84
N SER A 8 20.33 -20.61 -25.84
CA SER A 8 21.73 -20.28 -26.17
C SER A 8 21.82 -18.85 -26.71
N SER A 9 22.91 -18.16 -26.42
CA SER A 9 23.17 -16.82 -27.01
C SER A 9 23.04 -16.83 -28.52
N GLN A 10 23.45 -17.93 -29.17
CA GLN A 10 23.33 -18.07 -30.62
C GLN A 10 21.90 -18.10 -31.12
N SER A 11 20.99 -18.79 -30.40
CA SER A 11 19.56 -18.82 -30.77
C SER A 11 18.89 -17.42 -30.70
N ILE A 12 19.30 -16.59 -29.73
CA ILE A 12 18.85 -15.20 -29.62
C ILE A 12 19.40 -14.37 -30.77
N ILE A 13 20.69 -14.47 -31.08
CA ILE A 13 21.34 -13.75 -32.17
C ILE A 13 20.69 -14.11 -33.51
N ASP A 14 20.46 -15.40 -33.77
CA ASP A 14 19.80 -15.86 -35.00
C ASP A 14 18.38 -15.32 -35.14
N CYS A 15 17.65 -15.28 -34.05
CA CYS A 15 16.32 -14.68 -34.01
C CYS A 15 16.35 -13.18 -34.32
N LEU A 16 17.27 -12.43 -33.71
CA LEU A 16 17.45 -10.99 -33.95
C LEU A 16 17.80 -10.70 -35.39
N LYS A 17 18.69 -11.49 -35.96
CA LYS A 17 19.08 -11.39 -37.40
C LYS A 17 17.90 -11.68 -38.33
N ALA A 18 17.18 -12.78 -38.08
CA ALA A 18 16.10 -13.23 -38.97
C ALA A 18 14.86 -12.32 -38.91
N ASN A 19 14.51 -11.84 -37.73
CA ASN A 19 13.24 -11.14 -37.53
C ASN A 19 13.38 -9.61 -37.43
N TYR A 20 14.54 -9.09 -37.00
CA TYR A 20 14.77 -7.66 -36.83
C TYR A 20 15.83 -7.13 -37.83
N GLY A 21 16.53 -8.01 -38.58
CA GLY A 21 17.59 -7.62 -39.47
C GLY A 21 18.85 -7.11 -38.73
N LEU A 22 19.00 -7.43 -37.46
CA LEU A 22 20.10 -6.94 -36.61
C LEU A 22 21.27 -7.93 -36.67
N ALA A 23 22.42 -7.48 -37.18
CA ALA A 23 23.70 -8.23 -37.18
C ALA A 23 24.40 -8.00 -35.83
N ILE A 24 24.13 -8.87 -34.86
CA ILE A 24 24.67 -8.77 -33.52
C ILE A 24 26.09 -9.30 -33.44
N THR A 25 27.02 -8.50 -32.93
CA THR A 25 28.44 -8.84 -32.71
C THR A 25 28.73 -9.25 -31.27
N ALA A 26 27.95 -8.70 -30.30
CA ALA A 26 28.06 -9.06 -28.89
C ALA A 26 26.69 -9.14 -28.25
N LEU A 27 26.46 -10.16 -27.40
CA LEU A 27 25.27 -10.34 -26.60
C LEU A 27 25.70 -10.62 -25.17
N MET A 28 25.34 -9.71 -24.25
CA MET A 28 25.69 -9.76 -22.83
C MET A 28 24.43 -9.87 -21.98
N LEU A 29 24.38 -10.87 -21.12
CA LEU A 29 23.32 -10.97 -20.10
C LEU A 29 23.49 -9.84 -19.09
N LEU A 30 22.42 -9.11 -18.80
CA LEU A 30 22.41 -8.07 -17.80
C LEU A 30 21.84 -8.64 -16.49
N PRO A 31 22.48 -8.42 -15.34
CA PRO A 31 21.96 -8.81 -14.03
C PRO A 31 20.93 -7.76 -13.57
N LEU A 32 19.84 -7.58 -14.34
CA LEU A 32 18.81 -6.59 -14.08
C LEU A 32 17.45 -7.26 -13.92
N GLY A 33 16.64 -6.72 -13.00
CA GLY A 33 15.25 -7.11 -12.77
C GLY A 33 15.10 -8.25 -11.76
N ALA A 34 14.04 -8.14 -10.94
CA ALA A 34 13.66 -9.13 -9.94
C ALA A 34 12.76 -10.25 -10.51
N ASP A 35 12.32 -10.14 -11.77
CA ASP A 35 11.41 -11.13 -12.38
C ASP A 35 12.14 -12.41 -12.81
N MET A 36 11.97 -13.46 -12.02
CA MET A 36 12.52 -14.81 -12.30
C MET A 36 12.06 -15.42 -13.63
N ASN A 37 11.03 -14.84 -14.27
CA ASN A 37 10.50 -15.27 -15.57
C ASN A 37 11.05 -14.45 -16.74
N ALA A 38 11.92 -13.49 -16.48
CA ALA A 38 12.53 -12.63 -17.49
C ALA A 38 14.04 -12.83 -17.55
N SER A 39 14.61 -12.66 -18.75
CA SER A 39 16.04 -12.52 -18.96
C SER A 39 16.29 -11.33 -19.87
N VAL A 40 17.21 -10.47 -19.50
CA VAL A 40 17.50 -9.24 -20.24
C VAL A 40 18.95 -9.23 -20.72
N TYR A 41 19.16 -8.71 -21.93
CA TYR A 41 20.47 -8.68 -22.55
C TYR A 41 20.74 -7.31 -23.17
N LYS A 42 22.00 -6.92 -23.17
CA LYS A 42 22.52 -5.88 -24.06
C LYS A 42 23.08 -6.55 -25.32
N ALA A 43 22.58 -6.13 -26.48
CA ALA A 43 23.05 -6.59 -27.79
C ALA A 43 23.73 -5.44 -28.55
N GLU A 44 24.92 -5.67 -29.10
CA GLU A 44 25.67 -4.67 -29.87
C GLU A 44 25.80 -5.12 -31.31
N THR A 45 25.64 -4.16 -32.24
CA THR A 45 25.78 -4.40 -33.69
C THR A 45 27.18 -3.95 -34.22
N GLU A 46 27.52 -4.33 -35.45
CA GLU A 46 28.72 -3.86 -36.13
C GLU A 46 28.77 -2.33 -36.24
N SER A 47 27.63 -1.65 -36.31
CA SER A 47 27.56 -0.18 -36.37
C SER A 47 27.63 0.48 -34.98
N SER A 48 28.02 -0.25 -33.94
CA SER A 48 28.08 0.22 -32.55
C SER A 48 26.72 0.70 -31.98
N GLN A 49 25.60 0.30 -32.56
CA GLN A 49 24.30 0.51 -31.99
C GLN A 49 24.01 -0.56 -30.93
N SER A 50 23.49 -0.14 -29.81
CA SER A 50 23.12 -1.03 -28.71
C SER A 50 21.60 -1.17 -28.58
N TYR A 51 21.16 -2.38 -28.22
CA TYR A 51 19.77 -2.72 -28.02
C TYR A 51 19.59 -3.43 -26.69
N PHE A 52 18.46 -3.14 -26.04
CA PHE A 52 18.00 -3.87 -24.87
C PHE A 52 17.04 -4.97 -25.33
N ILE A 53 17.40 -6.21 -25.04
CA ILE A 53 16.62 -7.39 -25.42
C ILE A 53 15.96 -7.96 -24.18
N LYS A 54 14.64 -8.04 -24.16
CA LYS A 54 13.86 -8.63 -23.07
C LYS A 54 13.23 -9.92 -23.55
N LEU A 55 13.54 -11.02 -22.87
CA LEU A 55 12.92 -12.33 -23.04
C LEU A 55 12.07 -12.61 -21.82
N LYS A 56 10.77 -12.77 -22.01
CA LYS A 56 9.83 -13.01 -20.92
C LYS A 56 8.97 -14.23 -21.20
N ARG A 57 8.82 -15.11 -20.22
CA ARG A 57 8.02 -16.32 -20.37
C ARG A 57 6.53 -15.97 -20.48
N GLY A 58 5.85 -16.53 -21.49
CA GLY A 58 4.45 -16.33 -21.80
C GLY A 58 4.21 -15.36 -22.97
N HIS A 59 2.97 -15.29 -23.42
CA HIS A 59 2.54 -14.50 -24.60
C HIS A 59 1.63 -13.32 -24.22
N ARG A 60 1.43 -13.07 -22.94
CA ARG A 60 0.53 -12.00 -22.45
C ARG A 60 1.10 -10.57 -22.58
N TYR A 61 2.37 -10.46 -22.90
CA TYR A 61 3.08 -9.17 -22.94
C TYR A 61 2.90 -8.39 -24.25
N ASP A 62 2.25 -8.96 -25.25
CA ASP A 62 1.98 -8.26 -26.51
C ASP A 62 1.12 -7.00 -26.30
N MET A 63 0.22 -7.02 -25.28
CA MET A 63 -0.63 -5.87 -24.98
C MET A 63 0.16 -4.70 -24.37
N SER A 64 1.04 -4.97 -23.42
CA SER A 64 1.86 -3.91 -22.79
C SER A 64 2.78 -3.24 -23.81
N VAL A 65 3.35 -4.03 -24.72
CA VAL A 65 4.17 -3.53 -25.81
C VAL A 65 3.36 -2.73 -26.83
N ALA A 66 2.11 -3.13 -27.10
CA ALA A 66 1.19 -2.37 -27.97
C ALA A 66 0.80 -1.01 -27.37
N ILE A 67 0.60 -0.95 -26.03
CA ILE A 67 0.35 0.31 -25.29
C ILE A 67 1.51 1.28 -25.46
N LEU A 68 2.75 0.83 -25.30
CA LEU A 68 3.95 1.67 -25.52
C LEU A 68 3.98 2.29 -26.92
N ALA A 69 3.69 1.50 -27.94
CA ALA A 69 3.65 1.98 -29.33
C ALA A 69 2.54 3.03 -29.54
N LEU A 70 1.39 2.87 -28.88
CA LEU A 70 0.28 3.83 -28.94
C LEU A 70 0.59 5.12 -28.20
N LEU A 71 1.17 5.05 -27.00
CA LEU A 71 1.60 6.22 -26.23
C LEU A 71 2.61 7.04 -27.01
N GLN A 72 3.59 6.38 -27.65
CA GLN A 72 4.56 7.06 -28.52
C GLN A 72 3.87 7.70 -29.74
N ALA A 73 2.97 6.99 -30.41
CA ALA A 73 2.25 7.51 -31.58
C ALA A 73 1.37 8.72 -31.20
N SER A 74 0.95 8.87 -29.94
CA SER A 74 0.24 10.02 -29.41
C SER A 74 1.14 11.20 -29.03
N GLY A 75 2.46 11.07 -29.20
CA GLY A 75 3.44 12.13 -28.94
C GLY A 75 4.09 12.11 -27.57
N ILE A 76 3.88 11.08 -26.73
CA ILE A 76 4.53 10.93 -25.43
C ILE A 76 5.97 10.42 -25.68
N GLN A 77 6.96 11.29 -25.48
CA GLN A 77 8.34 11.03 -25.90
C GLN A 77 9.24 10.42 -24.82
N LYS A 78 8.82 10.47 -23.53
CA LYS A 78 9.65 10.02 -22.39
C LYS A 78 9.39 8.55 -22.03
N ILE A 79 9.04 7.75 -23.03
CA ILE A 79 8.90 6.30 -23.00
C ILE A 79 9.72 5.70 -24.13
N ILE A 80 10.22 4.49 -23.95
CA ILE A 80 11.06 3.83 -24.94
C ILE A 80 10.19 2.86 -25.75
N PRO A 81 9.92 3.16 -27.03
CA PRO A 81 9.13 2.27 -27.85
C PRO A 81 9.91 1.03 -28.27
N PRO A 82 9.24 -0.10 -28.48
CA PRO A 82 9.88 -1.28 -29.01
C PRO A 82 10.31 -1.08 -30.47
N VAL A 83 11.41 -1.71 -30.85
CA VAL A 83 11.85 -1.82 -32.23
C VAL A 83 10.96 -2.81 -32.94
N LYS A 84 10.41 -2.43 -34.10
CA LYS A 84 9.59 -3.32 -34.92
C LYS A 84 10.42 -4.37 -35.64
N THR A 85 9.89 -5.56 -35.77
CA THR A 85 10.43 -6.58 -36.65
C THR A 85 10.38 -6.11 -38.11
N THR A 86 11.08 -6.76 -39.00
CA THR A 86 11.09 -6.47 -40.44
C THR A 86 9.72 -6.60 -41.12
N ASN A 87 8.82 -7.39 -40.52
CA ASN A 87 7.40 -7.53 -40.95
C ASN A 87 6.44 -6.67 -40.14
N GLY A 88 6.94 -5.71 -39.35
CA GLY A 88 6.15 -4.69 -38.62
C GLY A 88 5.54 -5.12 -37.30
N LYS A 89 5.83 -6.33 -36.78
CA LYS A 89 5.40 -6.77 -35.45
C LYS A 89 6.21 -6.08 -34.36
N LEU A 90 5.64 -5.94 -33.16
CA LEU A 90 6.30 -5.35 -32.00
C LEU A 90 7.07 -6.37 -31.15
N THR A 91 6.67 -7.64 -31.26
CA THR A 91 7.23 -8.76 -30.50
C THR A 91 7.53 -9.94 -31.41
N GLN A 92 8.40 -10.83 -30.97
CA GLN A 92 8.67 -12.12 -31.60
C GLN A 92 8.55 -13.23 -30.54
N HIS A 93 7.84 -14.31 -30.89
CA HIS A 93 7.74 -15.46 -29.98
C HIS A 93 8.83 -16.51 -30.30
N ILE A 94 9.47 -17.01 -29.26
CA ILE A 94 10.42 -18.12 -29.34
C ILE A 94 9.98 -19.15 -28.30
N ASN A 95 9.41 -20.28 -28.73
CA ASN A 95 8.78 -21.26 -27.86
C ASN A 95 7.78 -20.58 -26.90
N ASP A 96 7.92 -20.79 -25.58
CA ASP A 96 7.06 -20.20 -24.55
C ASP A 96 7.46 -18.76 -24.15
N PHE A 97 8.37 -18.12 -24.88
CA PHE A 97 8.87 -16.79 -24.53
C PHE A 97 8.47 -15.75 -25.56
N THR A 98 8.22 -14.55 -25.08
CA THR A 98 8.09 -13.33 -25.90
C THR A 98 9.42 -12.58 -25.86
N LEU A 99 10.00 -12.32 -27.04
CA LEU A 99 11.18 -11.49 -27.24
C LEU A 99 10.74 -10.11 -27.70
N THR A 100 11.20 -9.09 -26.98
CA THR A 100 11.02 -7.68 -27.33
C THR A 100 12.36 -6.99 -27.40
N VAL A 101 12.52 -6.11 -28.39
CA VAL A 101 13.74 -5.33 -28.62
C VAL A 101 13.45 -3.86 -28.38
N TYR A 102 14.30 -3.19 -27.61
CA TYR A 102 14.24 -1.74 -27.38
C TYR A 102 15.58 -1.10 -27.73
N PRO A 103 15.63 0.19 -28.09
CA PRO A 103 16.87 0.94 -28.06
C PRO A 103 17.50 0.84 -26.66
N PHE A 104 18.80 0.62 -26.61
CA PHE A 104 19.51 0.65 -25.33
C PHE A 104 19.78 2.10 -24.95
N ILE A 105 19.39 2.46 -23.73
CA ILE A 105 19.69 3.78 -23.16
C ILE A 105 20.79 3.58 -22.12
N ASP A 106 21.95 4.19 -22.35
CA ASP A 106 22.98 4.27 -21.33
C ASP A 106 22.59 5.30 -20.28
N GLY A 107 22.54 4.90 -19.01
CA GLY A 107 22.03 5.77 -17.96
C GLY A 107 21.97 5.09 -16.60
N GLN A 108 21.47 5.83 -15.62
CA GLN A 108 21.26 5.38 -14.25
C GLN A 108 19.78 5.47 -13.87
N ASN A 109 19.32 4.57 -13.03
CA ASN A 109 17.96 4.63 -12.53
C ASN A 109 17.85 5.52 -11.26
N GLY A 110 16.63 5.83 -10.87
CA GLY A 110 16.34 6.70 -9.73
C GLY A 110 16.64 6.10 -8.35
N PHE A 111 17.15 4.87 -8.24
CA PHE A 111 17.75 4.37 -7.01
C PHE A 111 19.22 4.80 -6.87
N CYS A 112 19.92 4.88 -8.00
CA CYS A 112 21.33 5.25 -8.06
C CYS A 112 21.56 6.74 -8.31
N TYR A 113 20.52 7.46 -8.73
CA TYR A 113 20.57 8.85 -9.14
C TYR A 113 19.43 9.66 -8.53
N ASN A 114 19.78 10.71 -7.79
CA ASN A 114 18.77 11.65 -7.28
C ASN A 114 18.30 12.57 -8.42
N LEU A 115 17.01 12.52 -8.73
CA LEU A 115 16.43 13.36 -9.76
C LEU A 115 16.56 14.86 -9.40
N THR A 116 16.90 15.68 -10.39
CA THR A 116 16.86 17.13 -10.26
C THR A 116 15.42 17.63 -10.24
N ASP A 117 15.23 18.88 -9.80
CA ASP A 117 13.91 19.55 -9.79
C ASP A 117 13.24 19.50 -11.18
N ASP A 118 14.01 19.78 -12.25
CA ASP A 118 13.50 19.74 -13.63
C ASP A 118 13.11 18.32 -14.07
N GLN A 119 13.82 17.31 -13.61
CA GLN A 119 13.49 15.92 -13.90
C GLN A 119 12.24 15.49 -13.15
N TRP A 120 12.01 15.94 -11.91
CA TRP A 120 10.76 15.75 -11.20
C TRP A 120 9.58 16.39 -11.93
N VAL A 121 9.74 17.63 -12.42
CA VAL A 121 8.74 18.30 -13.26
C VAL A 121 8.50 17.51 -14.54
N ALA A 122 9.55 17.01 -15.19
CA ALA A 122 9.43 16.20 -16.40
C ALA A 122 8.67 14.89 -16.14
N LEU A 123 8.96 14.19 -15.04
CA LEU A 123 8.25 12.98 -14.62
C LEU A 123 6.76 13.24 -14.43
N GLY A 124 6.42 14.30 -13.68
CA GLY A 124 5.04 14.71 -13.48
C GLY A 124 4.31 15.01 -14.79
N ASN A 125 4.94 15.73 -15.71
CA ASN A 125 4.37 16.04 -17.02
C ASN A 125 4.08 14.76 -17.85
N VAL A 126 5.02 13.82 -17.87
CA VAL A 126 4.85 12.55 -18.64
C VAL A 126 3.73 11.72 -18.03
N LEU A 127 3.71 11.54 -16.71
CA LEU A 127 2.70 10.75 -16.05
C LEU A 127 1.29 11.35 -16.23
N ARG A 128 1.18 12.69 -16.20
CA ARG A 128 -0.08 13.36 -16.56
C ARG A 128 -0.52 13.06 -17.98
N GLN A 129 0.40 13.03 -18.95
CA GLN A 129 0.06 12.71 -20.34
C GLN A 129 -0.43 11.28 -20.45
N VAL A 130 0.19 10.34 -19.76
CA VAL A 130 -0.24 8.94 -19.68
C VAL A 130 -1.63 8.83 -19.08
N HIS A 131 -1.89 9.45 -17.93
CA HIS A 131 -3.20 9.41 -17.27
C HIS A 131 -4.31 10.11 -18.08
N LYS A 132 -3.95 11.04 -18.96
CA LYS A 132 -4.91 11.71 -19.87
C LYS A 132 -5.03 11.04 -21.22
N PHE A 133 -4.24 10.01 -21.49
CA PHE A 133 -4.32 9.29 -22.75
C PHE A 133 -5.65 8.56 -22.87
N ASP A 134 -6.42 8.91 -23.90
CA ASP A 134 -7.67 8.21 -24.20
C ASP A 134 -7.34 6.89 -24.88
N VAL A 135 -7.42 5.83 -24.10
CA VAL A 135 -7.15 4.46 -24.57
C VAL A 135 -8.22 4.05 -25.56
N PRO A 136 -7.85 3.70 -26.81
CA PRO A 136 -8.83 3.26 -27.82
C PRO A 136 -9.71 2.12 -27.30
N SER A 137 -11.01 2.22 -27.52
CA SER A 137 -12.00 1.21 -27.08
C SER A 137 -11.67 -0.21 -27.57
N SER A 138 -11.02 -0.33 -28.72
CA SER A 138 -10.59 -1.62 -29.29
C SER A 138 -9.58 -2.40 -28.42
N ILE A 139 -8.84 -1.72 -27.53
CA ILE A 139 -7.85 -2.34 -26.66
C ILE A 139 -8.17 -2.14 -25.17
N LYS A 140 -8.99 -1.16 -24.81
CA LYS A 140 -9.29 -0.78 -23.42
C LYS A 140 -9.81 -1.96 -22.59
N ASP A 141 -10.65 -2.80 -23.20
CA ASP A 141 -11.21 -3.98 -22.53
C ASP A 141 -10.24 -5.16 -22.43
N LEU A 142 -9.11 -5.09 -23.14
CA LEU A 142 -8.04 -6.10 -23.06
C LEU A 142 -7.00 -5.75 -21.99
N ILE A 143 -6.96 -4.50 -21.53
CA ILE A 143 -6.08 -4.06 -20.44
C ILE A 143 -6.69 -4.52 -19.12
N ARG A 144 -5.87 -5.09 -18.25
CA ARG A 144 -6.28 -5.46 -16.90
C ARG A 144 -6.90 -4.26 -16.19
N LYS A 145 -8.00 -4.48 -15.48
CA LYS A 145 -8.66 -3.45 -14.65
C LYS A 145 -8.40 -3.73 -13.19
N GLU A 146 -8.30 -2.66 -12.41
CA GLU A 146 -8.22 -2.77 -10.95
C GLU A 146 -9.44 -3.50 -10.39
N ALA A 147 -9.21 -4.45 -9.52
CA ALA A 147 -10.25 -5.27 -8.91
C ALA A 147 -10.16 -5.28 -7.37
N TYR A 148 -9.22 -4.54 -6.79
CA TYR A 148 -8.99 -4.46 -5.34
C TYR A 148 -8.87 -5.85 -4.68
N SER A 149 -8.12 -6.75 -5.35
CA SER A 149 -7.99 -8.15 -4.95
C SER A 149 -7.38 -8.29 -3.56
N ASP A 150 -7.85 -9.26 -2.79
CA ASP A 150 -7.33 -9.63 -1.47
C ASP A 150 -6.18 -10.66 -1.52
N LYS A 151 -5.65 -10.94 -2.72
CA LYS A 151 -4.63 -11.97 -2.95
C LYS A 151 -3.44 -11.83 -2.01
N TRP A 152 -2.87 -10.63 -1.94
CA TRP A 152 -1.65 -10.39 -1.19
C TRP A 152 -1.90 -10.44 0.32
N ARG A 153 -3.00 -9.88 0.79
CA ARG A 153 -3.45 -9.96 2.18
C ARG A 153 -3.60 -11.41 2.64
N LYS A 154 -4.22 -12.27 1.83
CA LYS A 154 -4.34 -13.72 2.11
C LYS A 154 -3.00 -14.43 2.21
N ILE A 155 -2.04 -14.06 1.35
CA ILE A 155 -0.69 -14.63 1.40
C ILE A 155 0.02 -14.23 2.70
N VAL A 156 -0.03 -12.95 3.10
CA VAL A 156 0.60 -12.49 4.34
C VAL A 156 -0.02 -13.15 5.57
N ILE A 157 -1.35 -13.32 5.60
CA ILE A 157 -2.03 -14.06 6.68
C ILE A 157 -1.55 -15.52 6.74
N ALA A 158 -1.36 -16.17 5.58
CA ALA A 158 -0.84 -17.53 5.53
C ALA A 158 0.63 -17.60 5.99
N LEU A 159 1.45 -16.61 5.66
CA LEU A 159 2.82 -16.49 6.15
C LEU A 159 2.86 -16.29 7.68
N ASP A 160 1.97 -15.49 8.26
CA ASP A 160 1.87 -15.30 9.72
C ASP A 160 1.64 -16.63 10.46
N ALA A 161 0.82 -17.52 9.91
CA ALA A 161 0.63 -18.85 10.44
C ALA A 161 1.84 -19.79 10.21
N HIS A 162 2.73 -19.43 9.29
CA HIS A 162 3.91 -20.23 8.94
C HIS A 162 5.15 -19.87 9.77
N ILE A 163 5.31 -18.60 10.16
CA ILE A 163 6.51 -18.13 10.86
C ILE A 163 6.73 -18.72 12.25
N ASP A 164 5.71 -19.32 12.87
CA ASP A 164 5.84 -19.99 14.16
C ASP A 164 6.38 -21.43 14.05
N LYS A 165 6.38 -21.99 12.85
CA LYS A 165 6.87 -23.34 12.61
C LYS A 165 8.40 -23.40 12.58
N PRO A 166 9.02 -24.52 12.97
CA PRO A 166 10.45 -24.71 12.75
C PRO A 166 10.80 -24.57 11.27
N LEU A 167 11.78 -23.73 10.97
CA LEU A 167 12.26 -23.49 9.61
C LEU A 167 13.67 -24.06 9.46
N ASN A 168 13.85 -24.97 8.48
CA ASN A 168 15.15 -25.42 8.01
C ASN A 168 15.50 -24.60 6.76
N GLY A 169 15.91 -23.36 6.97
CA GLY A 169 16.24 -22.40 5.91
C GLY A 169 17.68 -21.95 5.98
N ASP A 170 18.09 -21.21 4.97
CA ASP A 170 19.35 -20.47 4.95
C ASP A 170 19.29 -19.27 5.90
N GLU A 171 20.43 -18.58 6.07
CA GLU A 171 20.52 -17.43 6.98
C GLU A 171 19.50 -16.32 6.68
N PRO A 172 19.27 -15.88 5.41
CA PRO A 172 18.26 -14.88 5.10
C PRO A 172 16.85 -15.30 5.51
N ALA A 173 16.48 -16.56 5.29
CA ALA A 173 15.17 -17.07 5.67
C ALA A 173 14.95 -17.05 7.19
N LEU A 174 15.96 -17.44 7.96
CA LEU A 174 15.92 -17.41 9.43
C LEU A 174 15.84 -15.99 9.97
N LYS A 175 16.61 -15.05 9.37
CA LYS A 175 16.54 -13.63 9.71
C LYS A 175 15.16 -13.05 9.42
N LEU A 176 14.59 -13.33 8.25
CA LEU A 176 13.25 -12.86 7.89
C LEU A 176 12.19 -13.42 8.85
N GLN A 177 12.26 -14.72 9.17
CA GLN A 177 11.33 -15.33 10.12
C GLN A 177 11.38 -14.63 11.50
N SER A 178 12.58 -14.34 12.01
CA SER A 178 12.76 -13.64 13.28
C SER A 178 12.21 -12.23 13.22
N PHE A 179 12.53 -11.50 12.17
CA PHE A 179 12.08 -10.13 11.94
C PHE A 179 10.55 -10.03 11.83
N MET A 180 9.92 -10.93 11.07
CA MET A 180 8.45 -10.96 10.96
C MET A 180 7.77 -11.29 12.29
N ARG A 181 8.37 -12.10 13.15
CA ARG A 181 7.86 -12.35 14.52
C ARG A 181 7.93 -11.10 15.38
N GLU A 182 9.03 -10.36 15.32
CA GLU A 182 9.24 -9.12 16.06
C GLU A 182 8.25 -8.03 15.61
N HIS A 183 8.00 -7.94 14.31
CA HIS A 183 7.12 -6.93 13.71
C HIS A 183 5.70 -7.44 13.43
N ARG A 184 5.32 -8.60 13.99
CA ARG A 184 4.04 -9.28 13.72
C ARG A 184 2.83 -8.35 13.85
N GLU A 185 2.78 -7.56 14.92
CA GLU A 185 1.66 -6.65 15.17
C GLU A 185 1.59 -5.54 14.11
N THR A 186 2.71 -4.96 13.73
CA THR A 186 2.78 -3.97 12.66
C THR A 186 2.30 -4.56 11.33
N ILE A 187 2.75 -5.78 10.99
CA ILE A 187 2.34 -6.48 9.76
C ILE A 187 0.83 -6.76 9.78
N ARG A 188 0.27 -7.21 10.91
CA ARG A 188 -1.18 -7.43 11.05
C ARG A 188 -1.97 -6.15 10.85
N ARG A 189 -1.53 -5.04 11.47
CA ARG A 189 -2.16 -3.73 11.31
C ARG A 189 -2.13 -3.25 9.85
N LEU A 190 -1.05 -3.47 9.11
CA LEU A 190 -0.97 -3.18 7.68
C LEU A 190 -2.03 -3.95 6.89
N VAL A 191 -2.16 -5.25 7.14
CA VAL A 191 -3.14 -6.11 6.47
C VAL A 191 -4.58 -5.69 6.81
N GLU A 192 -4.88 -5.48 8.09
CA GLU A 192 -6.20 -5.03 8.55
C GLU A 192 -6.57 -3.67 7.96
N ARG A 193 -5.59 -2.76 7.89
CA ARG A 193 -5.82 -1.43 7.32
C ARG A 193 -6.01 -1.48 5.81
N ALA A 194 -5.22 -2.25 5.09
CA ALA A 194 -5.39 -2.48 3.65
C ALA A 194 -6.78 -3.08 3.34
N GLU A 195 -7.27 -4.01 4.17
CA GLU A 195 -8.59 -4.60 4.02
C GLU A 195 -9.71 -3.55 4.22
N ALA A 196 -9.63 -2.77 5.30
CA ALA A 196 -10.61 -1.72 5.59
C ALA A 196 -10.65 -0.65 4.48
N LEU A 197 -9.47 -0.23 4.00
CA LEU A 197 -9.37 0.72 2.89
C LEU A 197 -9.89 0.13 1.58
N SER A 198 -9.60 -1.15 1.30
CA SER A 198 -10.11 -1.87 0.12
C SER A 198 -11.64 -1.86 0.08
N GLN A 199 -12.30 -2.14 1.20
CA GLN A 199 -13.76 -2.10 1.30
C GLN A 199 -14.28 -0.67 1.03
N LYS A 200 -13.66 0.33 1.66
CA LYS A 200 -14.05 1.74 1.50
C LYS A 200 -13.94 2.21 0.03
N VAL A 201 -12.84 1.90 -0.64
CA VAL A 201 -12.61 2.39 -2.02
C VAL A 201 -13.46 1.65 -3.07
N GLN A 202 -13.85 0.40 -2.82
CA GLN A 202 -14.76 -0.35 -3.69
C GLN A 202 -16.19 0.23 -3.73
N GLU A 203 -16.60 0.92 -2.67
CA GLU A 203 -17.91 1.60 -2.60
C GLU A 203 -17.91 2.95 -3.34
N GLN A 204 -16.73 3.46 -3.71
CA GLN A 204 -16.58 4.76 -4.36
C GLN A 204 -16.58 4.62 -5.87
N SER A 205 -17.23 5.55 -6.56
CA SER A 205 -17.09 5.70 -8.00
C SER A 205 -15.79 6.46 -8.30
N SER A 206 -14.85 5.81 -8.97
CA SER A 206 -13.57 6.40 -9.33
C SER A 206 -13.35 6.35 -10.85
N GLU A 207 -12.75 7.39 -11.40
CA GLU A 207 -12.32 7.39 -12.79
C GLU A 207 -11.10 6.49 -12.94
N PHE A 208 -11.15 5.57 -13.93
CA PHE A 208 -10.03 4.70 -14.27
C PHE A 208 -9.27 5.28 -15.47
N VAL A 209 -8.00 5.50 -15.27
CA VAL A 209 -7.03 5.95 -16.28
C VAL A 209 -6.03 4.84 -16.59
N LEU A 210 -5.26 5.00 -17.66
CA LEU A 210 -4.13 4.12 -17.90
C LEU A 210 -3.02 4.43 -16.88
N CYS A 211 -2.63 3.43 -16.10
CA CYS A 211 -1.54 3.52 -15.13
C CYS A 211 -0.37 2.62 -15.54
N HIS A 212 0.82 3.05 -15.22
CA HIS A 212 2.03 2.23 -15.27
C HIS A 212 1.98 1.08 -14.26
N SER A 213 1.41 1.37 -13.10
CA SER A 213 1.24 0.51 -11.91
C SER A 213 2.46 0.25 -11.06
N ASP A 214 3.66 0.57 -11.53
CA ASP A 214 4.93 0.34 -10.83
C ASP A 214 5.96 1.46 -11.10
N ILE A 215 5.53 2.73 -10.99
CA ILE A 215 6.33 3.93 -11.33
C ILE A 215 7.24 4.34 -10.17
N HIS A 216 8.22 3.53 -9.83
CA HIS A 216 9.20 3.81 -8.79
C HIS A 216 10.60 4.14 -9.35
N GLY A 217 11.54 4.50 -8.46
CA GLY A 217 12.90 4.91 -8.83
C GLY A 217 13.63 3.94 -9.76
N GLY A 218 13.44 2.63 -9.60
CA GLY A 218 14.03 1.61 -10.49
C GLY A 218 13.54 1.67 -11.93
N ASN A 219 12.31 2.18 -12.13
CA ASN A 219 11.64 2.27 -13.43
C ASN A 219 11.70 3.67 -14.07
N VAL A 220 12.52 4.55 -13.49
CA VAL A 220 12.86 5.86 -14.06
C VAL A 220 14.34 5.88 -14.40
N LEU A 221 14.65 5.96 -15.70
CA LEU A 221 16.02 5.95 -16.23
C LEU A 221 16.41 7.36 -16.66
N ILE A 222 17.61 7.79 -16.27
CA ILE A 222 18.21 9.07 -16.65
C ILE A 222 19.41 8.78 -17.54
N ASP A 223 19.38 9.28 -18.78
CA ASP A 223 20.48 9.13 -19.73
C ASP A 223 21.66 10.07 -19.42
N GLU A 224 22.77 9.90 -20.14
CA GLU A 224 23.97 10.74 -20.01
C GLU A 224 23.72 12.24 -20.27
N ASN A 225 22.67 12.59 -21.00
CA ASN A 225 22.28 13.97 -21.30
C ASN A 225 21.30 14.53 -20.27
N GLY A 226 20.98 13.78 -19.21
CA GLY A 226 20.00 14.14 -18.18
C GLY A 226 18.54 13.99 -18.60
N SER A 227 18.27 13.32 -19.74
CA SER A 227 16.90 13.03 -20.17
C SER A 227 16.30 11.88 -19.39
N LEU A 228 15.08 12.05 -18.93
CA LEU A 228 14.33 11.06 -18.17
C LEU A 228 13.50 10.17 -19.10
N PHE A 229 13.44 8.88 -18.79
CA PHE A 229 12.58 7.89 -19.45
C PHE A 229 11.88 7.02 -18.42
N ILE A 230 10.59 6.73 -18.65
CA ILE A 230 9.83 5.73 -17.89
C ILE A 230 9.96 4.40 -18.62
N VAL A 231 10.46 3.38 -17.91
CA VAL A 231 10.75 2.04 -18.43
C VAL A 231 9.93 0.98 -17.68
N ASP A 232 10.02 -0.26 -18.13
CA ASP A 232 9.37 -1.44 -17.53
C ASP A 232 7.83 -1.38 -17.49
N TRP A 233 7.23 -1.26 -18.65
CA TRP A 233 5.77 -1.25 -18.86
C TRP A 233 5.17 -2.66 -18.95
N ASP A 234 5.55 -3.57 -18.06
CA ASP A 234 5.14 -4.97 -18.21
C ASP A 234 3.66 -5.23 -17.85
N ASP A 235 3.14 -4.52 -16.87
CA ASP A 235 1.82 -4.75 -16.30
C ASP A 235 0.96 -3.47 -16.22
N PRO A 236 0.79 -2.71 -17.33
CA PRO A 236 -0.07 -1.54 -17.32
C PRO A 236 -1.51 -1.93 -16.98
N ILE A 237 -2.22 -1.03 -16.28
CA ILE A 237 -3.54 -1.31 -15.74
C ILE A 237 -4.48 -0.12 -15.96
N MET A 238 -5.75 -0.38 -16.14
CA MET A 238 -6.79 0.63 -15.96
C MET A 238 -7.15 0.71 -14.49
N ALA A 239 -6.80 1.81 -13.83
CA ALA A 239 -7.00 2.02 -12.40
C ALA A 239 -7.21 3.52 -12.09
N PRO A 240 -7.64 3.90 -10.86
CA PRO A 240 -7.51 5.26 -10.39
C PRO A 240 -6.04 5.74 -10.45
N LYS A 241 -5.83 7.02 -10.79
CA LYS A 241 -4.49 7.60 -10.92
C LYS A 241 -3.62 7.47 -9.66
N GLU A 242 -4.24 7.33 -8.51
CA GLU A 242 -3.59 7.11 -7.21
C GLU A 242 -2.75 5.82 -7.20
N ARG A 243 -3.02 4.87 -8.10
CA ARG A 243 -2.21 3.65 -8.29
C ARG A 243 -0.76 3.98 -8.66
N ASP A 244 -0.55 5.02 -9.47
CA ASP A 244 0.79 5.49 -9.82
C ASP A 244 1.28 6.57 -8.83
N LEU A 245 0.39 7.46 -8.38
CA LEU A 245 0.73 8.56 -7.49
C LEU A 245 1.15 8.11 -6.09
N MET A 246 0.87 6.87 -5.69
CA MET A 246 1.24 6.33 -4.38
C MET A 246 2.75 6.38 -4.10
N PHE A 247 3.58 6.29 -5.15
CA PHE A 247 5.03 6.33 -5.02
C PHE A 247 5.57 7.75 -4.77
N ILE A 248 4.81 8.78 -5.17
CA ILE A 248 5.23 10.17 -5.00
C ILE A 248 4.98 10.61 -3.56
N GLY A 249 6.05 10.96 -2.85
CA GLY A 249 5.99 11.23 -1.40
C GLY A 249 5.67 10.00 -0.54
N GLY A 250 5.29 8.88 -1.14
CA GLY A 250 5.06 7.59 -0.45
C GLY A 250 6.33 6.76 -0.30
N GLY A 251 7.28 7.02 -1.17
CA GLY A 251 8.57 6.35 -1.19
C GLY A 251 8.55 4.96 -1.79
N ILE A 252 9.74 4.47 -2.03
CA ILE A 252 10.09 3.07 -2.21
C ILE A 252 11.48 2.87 -1.66
N ALA A 253 11.71 1.83 -0.87
CA ALA A 253 12.93 1.71 -0.08
C ALA A 253 13.18 3.03 0.70
N ASN A 254 14.31 3.70 0.48
CA ASN A 254 14.68 4.96 1.14
C ASN A 254 14.72 6.17 0.18
N VAL A 255 14.06 6.07 -0.95
CA VAL A 255 14.02 7.14 -1.98
C VAL A 255 12.58 7.58 -2.25
N TRP A 256 12.41 8.76 -2.84
CA TRP A 256 11.12 9.34 -3.23
C TRP A 256 10.18 9.65 -2.05
N ASN A 257 10.75 9.93 -0.90
CA ASN A 257 10.05 10.24 0.35
C ASN A 257 10.25 11.69 0.83
N ASN A 258 10.82 12.56 -0.02
CA ASN A 258 11.11 13.95 0.32
C ASN A 258 9.98 14.87 -0.16
N PRO A 259 9.41 15.75 0.69
CA PRO A 259 8.36 16.69 0.31
C PRO A 259 8.73 17.64 -0.85
N ARG A 260 10.04 17.96 -1.02
CA ARG A 260 10.51 18.75 -2.15
C ARG A 260 10.30 18.03 -3.49
N GLU A 261 10.56 16.74 -3.53
CA GLU A 261 10.38 15.89 -4.73
C GLU A 261 8.91 15.87 -5.14
N GLU A 262 8.02 15.69 -4.17
CA GLU A 262 6.58 15.76 -4.37
C GLU A 262 6.13 17.14 -4.90
N GLU A 263 6.64 18.23 -4.33
CA GLU A 263 6.34 19.60 -4.78
C GLU A 263 6.69 19.78 -6.27
N PHE A 264 7.90 19.39 -6.69
CA PHE A 264 8.34 19.54 -8.08
C PHE A 264 7.62 18.58 -9.03
N PHE A 265 7.32 17.36 -8.59
CA PHE A 265 6.49 16.45 -9.36
C PHE A 265 5.13 17.06 -9.67
N TYR A 266 4.42 17.61 -8.67
CA TYR A 266 3.10 18.21 -8.88
C TYR A 266 3.15 19.55 -9.64
N LYS A 267 4.28 20.27 -9.69
CA LYS A 267 4.47 21.38 -10.65
C LYS A 267 4.34 20.89 -12.10
N GLY A 268 4.90 19.74 -12.41
CA GLY A 268 4.80 19.12 -13.74
C GLY A 268 3.46 18.43 -13.98
N TYR A 269 3.00 17.63 -13.04
CA TYR A 269 1.72 16.90 -13.13
C TYR A 269 0.54 17.89 -13.18
N GLY A 270 0.65 19.01 -12.50
CA GLY A 270 -0.35 20.06 -12.41
C GLY A 270 -1.39 19.78 -11.33
N LYS A 271 -2.30 20.73 -11.16
CA LYS A 271 -3.35 20.64 -10.15
C LYS A 271 -4.25 19.44 -10.41
N THR A 272 -4.43 18.61 -9.41
CA THR A 272 -5.33 17.45 -9.40
C THR A 272 -5.89 17.26 -7.99
N GLU A 273 -7.11 16.75 -7.91
CA GLU A 273 -7.67 16.30 -6.64
C GLU A 273 -7.18 14.89 -6.38
N ILE A 274 -6.61 14.65 -5.22
CA ILE A 274 -6.17 13.32 -4.77
C ILE A 274 -7.28 12.70 -3.94
N ASN A 275 -7.66 11.49 -4.27
CA ASN A 275 -8.50 10.69 -3.38
C ASN A 275 -7.61 10.06 -2.31
N GLU A 276 -7.63 10.64 -1.11
CA GLU A 276 -6.78 10.22 0.01
C GLU A 276 -7.01 8.76 0.40
N ALA A 277 -8.25 8.27 0.31
CA ALA A 277 -8.56 6.87 0.63
C ALA A 277 -7.93 5.90 -0.38
N LEU A 278 -7.97 6.23 -1.68
CA LEU A 278 -7.29 5.46 -2.72
C LEU A 278 -5.78 5.51 -2.57
N LEU A 279 -5.22 6.70 -2.28
CA LEU A 279 -3.79 6.85 -2.07
C LEU A 279 -3.31 6.02 -0.87
N ALA A 280 -4.03 6.09 0.26
CA ALA A 280 -3.74 5.29 1.45
C ALA A 280 -3.89 3.78 1.15
N TYR A 281 -4.95 3.38 0.43
CA TYR A 281 -5.14 1.99 0.02
C TYR A 281 -3.94 1.47 -0.76
N TYR A 282 -3.53 2.16 -1.82
CA TYR A 282 -2.43 1.70 -2.65
C TYR A 282 -1.10 1.66 -1.92
N ARG A 283 -0.81 2.62 -1.02
CA ARG A 283 0.38 2.58 -0.17
C ARG A 283 0.41 1.36 0.76
N HIS A 284 -0.70 1.07 1.45
CA HIS A 284 -0.79 -0.11 2.32
C HIS A 284 -0.77 -1.42 1.53
N GLU A 285 -1.54 -1.52 0.44
CA GLU A 285 -1.60 -2.73 -0.38
C GLU A 285 -0.26 -3.06 -1.02
N ARG A 286 0.51 -2.04 -1.47
CA ARG A 286 1.86 -2.24 -2.01
C ARG A 286 2.81 -2.82 -0.97
N ILE A 287 2.78 -2.32 0.26
CA ILE A 287 3.59 -2.86 1.36
C ILE A 287 3.19 -4.32 1.65
N VAL A 288 1.89 -4.62 1.66
CA VAL A 288 1.40 -5.99 1.84
C VAL A 288 1.83 -6.90 0.69
N GLU A 289 1.82 -6.41 -0.56
CA GLU A 289 2.35 -7.12 -1.74
C GLU A 289 3.83 -7.42 -1.56
N ASP A 290 4.66 -6.43 -1.22
CA ASP A 290 6.09 -6.61 -1.00
C ASP A 290 6.38 -7.62 0.13
N ILE A 291 5.65 -7.54 1.27
CA ILE A 291 5.76 -8.52 2.37
C ILE A 291 5.43 -9.93 1.87
N ALA A 292 4.41 -10.07 1.03
CA ALA A 292 4.02 -11.37 0.49
C ALA A 292 5.08 -11.93 -0.45
N GLU A 293 5.63 -11.11 -1.35
CA GLU A 293 6.65 -11.53 -2.32
C GLU A 293 7.97 -11.91 -1.64
N TYR A 294 8.50 -11.06 -0.76
CA TYR A 294 9.70 -11.40 0.03
C TYR A 294 9.48 -12.64 0.91
N GLY A 295 8.30 -12.75 1.55
CA GLY A 295 7.94 -13.90 2.37
C GLY A 295 7.91 -15.19 1.56
N GLN A 296 7.30 -15.19 0.39
CA GLN A 296 7.28 -16.36 -0.51
C GLN A 296 8.67 -16.72 -1.02
N ALA A 297 9.45 -15.71 -1.44
CA ALA A 297 10.78 -15.93 -1.98
C ALA A 297 11.77 -16.46 -0.92
N LEU A 298 11.73 -15.92 0.30
CA LEU A 298 12.71 -16.24 1.33
C LEU A 298 12.28 -17.38 2.26
N LEU A 299 10.98 -17.51 2.59
CA LEU A 299 10.52 -18.53 3.54
C LEU A 299 10.03 -19.82 2.85
N LEU A 300 9.43 -19.70 1.65
CA LEU A 300 8.75 -20.82 1.01
C LEU A 300 9.53 -21.40 -0.18
N THR A 301 10.52 -20.68 -0.71
CA THR A 301 11.32 -21.12 -1.85
C THR A 301 12.72 -21.50 -1.36
N PRO A 302 13.05 -22.79 -1.28
CA PRO A 302 14.38 -23.23 -0.87
C PRO A 302 15.41 -22.96 -1.99
N GLY A 303 16.58 -22.42 -1.63
CA GLY A 303 17.74 -22.38 -2.51
C GLY A 303 17.64 -21.38 -3.64
N GLY A 304 17.52 -20.10 -3.34
CA GLY A 304 17.74 -18.97 -4.28
C GLY A 304 19.24 -18.60 -4.37
N GLY A 305 19.62 -17.83 -5.40
CA GLY A 305 20.98 -17.36 -5.64
C GLY A 305 21.55 -16.41 -4.56
N GLY A 306 22.68 -15.76 -4.87
CA GLY A 306 23.42 -14.87 -3.95
C GLY A 306 22.67 -13.65 -3.44
N ASP A 307 21.52 -13.32 -4.04
CA ASP A 307 20.75 -12.09 -3.80
C ASP A 307 19.78 -12.18 -2.61
N ARG A 308 19.65 -13.34 -1.97
CA ARG A 308 18.66 -13.55 -0.88
C ARG A 308 18.94 -12.71 0.35
N MET A 309 20.22 -12.44 0.68
CA MET A 309 20.57 -11.54 1.77
C MET A 309 20.20 -10.09 1.43
N GLU A 310 20.43 -9.66 0.20
CA GLU A 310 20.01 -8.35 -0.28
C GLU A 310 18.48 -8.19 -0.22
N MET A 311 17.73 -9.22 -0.62
CA MET A 311 16.26 -9.24 -0.47
C MET A 311 15.81 -9.08 0.98
N PHE A 312 16.51 -9.71 1.94
CA PHE A 312 16.21 -9.53 3.37
C PHE A 312 16.49 -8.10 3.83
N GLU A 313 17.61 -7.50 3.44
CA GLU A 313 17.93 -6.11 3.82
C GLU A 313 16.91 -5.13 3.18
N GLN A 314 16.51 -5.32 1.93
CA GLN A 314 15.46 -4.51 1.30
C GLN A 314 14.11 -4.65 2.04
N PHE A 315 13.75 -5.86 2.47
CA PHE A 315 12.55 -6.08 3.29
C PHE A 315 12.63 -5.32 4.61
N LYS A 316 13.77 -5.40 5.30
CA LYS A 316 14.02 -4.73 6.57
C LYS A 316 13.92 -3.21 6.44
N ASP A 317 14.49 -2.66 5.36
CA ASP A 317 14.50 -1.22 5.08
C ASP A 317 13.09 -0.62 4.97
N MET A 318 12.08 -1.42 4.62
CA MET A 318 10.68 -0.98 4.61
C MET A 318 10.19 -0.52 6.00
N PHE A 319 10.74 -1.08 7.08
CA PHE A 319 10.34 -0.85 8.48
C PHE A 319 11.25 0.15 9.21
N GLU A 320 12.32 0.62 8.56
CA GLU A 320 13.20 1.63 9.15
C GLU A 320 12.49 3.00 9.32
N PRO A 321 12.99 3.88 10.20
CA PRO A 321 12.43 5.22 10.35
C PRO A 321 12.38 5.98 9.02
N ASN A 322 11.24 6.62 8.74
CA ASN A 322 10.90 7.24 7.46
C ASN A 322 10.83 6.27 6.27
N GLY A 323 10.82 4.97 6.51
CA GLY A 323 10.53 3.95 5.50
C GLY A 323 9.05 3.93 5.11
N VAL A 324 8.74 3.14 4.08
CA VAL A 324 7.39 3.09 3.48
C VAL A 324 6.29 2.73 4.48
N VAL A 325 6.59 1.87 5.47
CA VAL A 325 5.62 1.48 6.51
C VAL A 325 5.22 2.67 7.37
N GLU A 326 6.21 3.43 7.87
CA GLU A 326 5.95 4.61 8.69
C GLU A 326 5.22 5.70 7.89
N ILE A 327 5.63 5.93 6.64
CA ILE A 327 4.98 6.90 5.75
C ILE A 327 3.53 6.52 5.49
N ALA A 328 3.25 5.25 5.20
CA ALA A 328 1.88 4.79 4.97
C ALA A 328 0.97 5.08 6.18
N PHE A 329 1.43 4.76 7.39
CA PHE A 329 0.66 5.06 8.60
C PHE A 329 0.54 6.57 8.90
N LYS A 330 1.58 7.37 8.64
CA LYS A 330 1.54 8.83 8.86
C LYS A 330 0.63 9.57 7.88
N THR A 331 0.56 9.09 6.65
CA THR A 331 -0.21 9.73 5.57
C THR A 331 -1.57 9.09 5.35
N ASP A 332 -1.89 8.04 6.12
CA ASP A 332 -3.20 7.44 6.12
C ASP A 332 -4.22 8.43 6.69
N ILE A 333 -5.41 8.42 6.12
CA ILE A 333 -6.60 9.02 6.74
C ILE A 333 -7.07 8.11 7.89
N ALA A 334 -6.19 7.90 8.87
CA ALA A 334 -6.57 7.15 10.05
C ALA A 334 -7.73 7.86 10.74
N PRO A 335 -8.67 7.12 11.33
CA PRO A 335 -9.70 7.73 12.14
C PRO A 335 -9.06 8.64 13.20
N GLN A 336 -9.59 9.84 13.36
CA GLN A 336 -9.13 10.80 14.36
C GLN A 336 -10.14 10.92 15.47
N ALA A 337 -9.75 10.65 16.71
CA ALA A 337 -10.58 11.00 17.85
C ALA A 337 -10.32 12.44 18.27
N ARG A 338 -11.38 13.22 18.44
CA ARG A 338 -11.32 14.60 18.89
C ARG A 338 -12.19 14.77 20.13
N LEU A 339 -11.64 15.46 21.13
CA LEU A 339 -12.42 15.84 22.32
C LEU A 339 -13.48 16.86 21.90
N VAL A 340 -14.73 16.63 22.26
CA VAL A 340 -15.83 17.55 22.03
C VAL A 340 -15.56 18.87 22.77
N SER A 341 -15.44 19.97 22.04
CA SER A 341 -15.08 21.28 22.59
C SER A 341 -15.94 22.43 22.07
N SER A 342 -16.56 22.27 20.90
CA SER A 342 -17.41 23.28 20.27
C SER A 342 -18.89 22.89 20.29
N GLU A 343 -19.78 23.88 20.18
CA GLU A 343 -21.24 23.64 20.11
C GLU A 343 -21.60 22.76 18.89
N LYS A 344 -20.89 22.90 17.77
CA LYS A 344 -21.08 22.04 16.60
C LYS A 344 -20.76 20.59 16.91
N GLU A 345 -19.66 20.34 17.62
CA GLU A 345 -19.26 18.99 18.02
C GLU A 345 -20.21 18.42 19.09
N LYS A 346 -20.72 19.24 20.01
CA LYS A 346 -21.73 18.81 20.97
C LYS A 346 -23.00 18.32 20.27
N ILE A 347 -23.51 19.09 19.31
CA ILE A 347 -24.67 18.69 18.50
C ILE A 347 -24.38 17.38 17.78
N ALA A 348 -23.24 17.26 17.12
CA ALA A 348 -22.84 16.03 16.43
C ALA A 348 -22.75 14.82 17.38
N ALA A 349 -22.22 15.03 18.60
CA ALA A 349 -22.14 13.97 19.62
C ALA A 349 -23.52 13.53 20.09
N LEU A 350 -24.46 14.48 20.34
CA LEU A 350 -25.83 14.17 20.73
C LEU A 350 -26.58 13.41 19.63
N ASP A 351 -26.50 13.88 18.40
CA ASP A 351 -27.15 13.23 17.25
C ASP A 351 -26.59 11.82 17.03
N PHE A 352 -25.25 11.68 17.08
CA PHE A 352 -24.60 10.38 16.86
C PHE A 352 -24.96 9.37 17.93
N ARG A 353 -24.86 9.75 19.23
CA ARG A 353 -25.19 8.84 20.34
C ARG A 353 -26.69 8.53 20.42
N GLN A 354 -27.57 9.49 20.09
CA GLN A 354 -29.01 9.23 19.99
C GLN A 354 -29.27 8.15 18.93
N LYS A 355 -28.81 8.38 17.71
CA LYS A 355 -29.03 7.49 16.56
C LYS A 355 -28.44 6.09 16.76
N HIS A 356 -27.17 6.00 17.17
CA HIS A 356 -26.42 4.72 17.16
C HIS A 356 -26.43 3.97 18.50
N PHE A 357 -26.86 4.60 19.59
CA PHE A 357 -26.96 3.98 20.91
C PHE A 357 -28.41 4.00 21.47
N PHE A 358 -29.01 5.16 21.69
CA PHE A 358 -30.29 5.26 22.40
C PHE A 358 -31.51 4.86 21.57
N ASP A 359 -31.54 5.12 20.26
CA ASP A 359 -32.64 4.68 19.39
C ASP A 359 -32.76 3.16 19.36
N ARG A 360 -31.67 2.42 19.53
CA ARG A 360 -31.70 0.96 19.68
C ARG A 360 -32.38 0.50 20.94
N LEU A 361 -32.29 1.30 21.99
CA LEU A 361 -32.98 1.08 23.27
C LEU A 361 -34.39 1.65 23.26
N LYS A 362 -34.79 2.36 22.19
CA LYS A 362 -36.08 3.04 22.03
C LYS A 362 -36.34 4.07 23.12
N ILE A 363 -35.32 4.79 23.56
CA ILE A 363 -35.40 5.85 24.55
C ILE A 363 -34.74 7.14 24.05
N GLN A 364 -35.18 8.27 24.58
CA GLN A 364 -34.47 9.53 24.41
C GLN A 364 -33.25 9.54 25.32
N ASP A 365 -32.14 10.13 24.85
CA ASP A 365 -30.89 10.27 25.61
C ASP A 365 -31.11 10.91 26.97
N PRO A 366 -31.01 10.19 28.10
CA PRO A 366 -31.21 10.73 29.43
C PRO A 366 -29.99 11.43 30.00
N TYR A 367 -28.83 11.32 29.30
CA TYR A 367 -27.54 11.80 29.76
C TYR A 367 -27.00 12.97 28.93
N ALA A 368 -27.85 13.66 28.17
CA ALA A 368 -27.42 14.81 27.36
C ALA A 368 -26.72 15.90 28.19
N TRP A 369 -27.11 16.06 29.45
CA TRP A 369 -26.52 17.00 30.42
C TRP A 369 -25.04 16.75 30.69
N ALA A 370 -24.53 15.53 30.50
CA ALA A 370 -23.15 15.16 30.78
C ALA A 370 -22.15 15.89 29.86
N LEU A 371 -22.59 16.34 28.68
CA LEU A 371 -21.74 17.10 27.74
C LEU A 371 -21.26 18.45 28.26
N ASP A 372 -21.91 18.97 29.30
CA ASP A 372 -21.56 20.25 29.94
C ASP A 372 -20.79 20.07 31.27
N GLN A 373 -20.49 18.84 31.67
CA GLN A 373 -19.78 18.54 32.90
C GLN A 373 -18.27 18.44 32.67
N LYS A 374 -17.47 18.98 33.59
CA LYS A 374 -15.98 19.02 33.45
C LYS A 374 -15.30 17.67 33.69
N ASP A 375 -15.90 16.82 34.46
CA ASP A 375 -15.45 15.46 34.77
C ASP A 375 -15.90 14.42 33.77
N HIS A 376 -16.64 14.84 32.72
CA HIS A 376 -17.06 14.00 31.62
C HIS A 376 -16.32 14.36 30.35
N LEU A 377 -15.62 13.36 29.77
CA LEU A 377 -14.88 13.49 28.53
C LEU A 377 -15.68 12.83 27.41
N HIS A 378 -15.86 13.55 26.32
CA HIS A 378 -16.61 13.07 25.17
C HIS A 378 -15.71 13.14 23.94
N TRP A 379 -15.49 12.02 23.27
CA TRP A 379 -14.73 11.95 22.04
C TRP A 379 -15.61 11.56 20.86
N LEU A 380 -15.45 12.27 19.76
CA LEU A 380 -15.97 11.89 18.46
C LEU A 380 -14.84 11.25 17.65
N LEU A 381 -15.10 10.09 17.07
CA LEU A 381 -14.22 9.43 16.12
C LEU A 381 -14.66 9.83 14.72
N TYR A 382 -13.69 10.37 13.96
CA TYR A 382 -13.88 10.81 12.58
C TYR A 382 -13.14 9.90 11.61
N ASP A 383 -13.75 9.66 10.45
CA ASP A 383 -13.11 9.14 9.24
C ASP A 383 -13.24 10.24 8.18
N GLY A 384 -12.16 11.01 7.96
CA GLY A 384 -12.24 12.30 7.27
C GLY A 384 -13.13 13.29 8.05
N ASP A 385 -14.16 13.79 7.40
CA ASP A 385 -15.14 14.71 8.02
C ASP A 385 -16.39 14.00 8.59
N GLU A 386 -16.49 12.69 8.40
CA GLU A 386 -17.62 11.88 8.85
C GLU A 386 -17.41 11.43 10.30
N VAL A 387 -18.42 11.60 11.15
CA VAL A 387 -18.43 11.01 12.50
C VAL A 387 -18.82 9.55 12.40
N ILE A 388 -17.90 8.65 12.78
CA ILE A 388 -18.08 7.20 12.72
C ILE A 388 -18.11 6.51 14.08
N GLY A 389 -17.83 7.24 15.16
CA GLY A 389 -17.84 6.70 16.50
C GLY A 389 -17.92 7.77 17.59
N TYR A 390 -18.25 7.31 18.78
CA TYR A 390 -18.37 8.16 19.97
C TYR A 390 -17.97 7.39 21.21
N ALA A 391 -17.26 8.07 22.13
CA ALA A 391 -16.95 7.57 23.46
C ALA A 391 -17.27 8.63 24.51
N HIS A 392 -17.85 8.19 25.65
CA HIS A 392 -18.11 9.00 26.81
C HIS A 392 -17.44 8.35 28.03
N VAL A 393 -16.55 9.07 28.66
CA VAL A 393 -15.82 8.65 29.85
C VAL A 393 -16.05 9.65 30.97
N GLN A 394 -16.33 9.15 32.16
CA GLN A 394 -16.43 9.95 33.37
C GLN A 394 -15.13 9.79 34.19
N MET A 395 -14.54 10.89 34.57
CA MET A 395 -13.37 10.91 35.45
C MET A 395 -13.84 10.73 36.93
N TRP A 396 -13.20 9.80 37.62
CA TRP A 396 -13.51 9.52 39.02
C TRP A 396 -12.31 9.89 39.93
N PRO A 397 -12.58 10.07 41.24
CA PRO A 397 -11.50 10.18 42.24
C PRO A 397 -10.55 8.98 42.22
N ASP A 398 -9.41 9.13 42.91
CA ASP A 398 -8.42 8.07 43.12
C ASP A 398 -7.84 7.48 41.83
N HIS A 399 -7.56 8.36 40.85
CA HIS A 399 -6.96 7.97 39.55
C HIS A 399 -7.79 6.92 38.78
N ARG A 400 -9.10 7.01 38.88
CA ARG A 400 -10.02 6.12 38.19
C ARG A 400 -10.85 6.86 37.14
N ALA A 401 -11.32 6.10 36.15
CA ALA A 401 -12.30 6.59 35.19
C ALA A 401 -13.28 5.47 34.82
N ALA A 402 -14.46 5.86 34.37
CA ALA A 402 -15.50 4.94 33.90
C ALA A 402 -15.86 5.23 32.45
N LEU A 403 -15.85 4.23 31.60
CA LEU A 403 -16.46 4.27 30.28
C LEU A 403 -17.98 4.12 30.44
N ARG A 404 -18.71 5.15 30.06
CA ARG A 404 -20.18 5.18 30.15
C ARG A 404 -20.84 4.73 28.84
N ILE A 405 -20.30 5.19 27.70
CA ILE A 405 -20.81 4.84 26.38
C ILE A 405 -19.61 4.67 25.45
N ILE A 406 -19.62 3.62 24.65
CA ILE A 406 -18.86 3.52 23.42
C ILE A 406 -19.76 2.98 22.32
N VAL A 407 -19.76 3.64 21.18
CA VAL A 407 -20.56 3.23 20.03
C VAL A 407 -19.87 3.57 18.72
N ILE A 408 -19.92 2.64 17.79
CA ILE A 408 -19.45 2.78 16.42
C ILE A 408 -20.64 2.65 15.48
N ASP A 409 -20.63 3.43 14.40
CA ASP A 409 -21.60 3.31 13.31
C ASP A 409 -21.71 1.85 12.86
N GLU A 410 -22.94 1.40 12.61
CA GLU A 410 -23.21 0.00 12.28
C GLU A 410 -22.47 -0.46 11.04
N GLN A 411 -22.33 0.42 10.04
CA GLN A 411 -21.64 0.13 8.79
C GLN A 411 -20.11 0.06 8.96
N ARG A 412 -19.57 0.59 10.06
CA ARG A 412 -18.15 0.60 10.40
C ARG A 412 -17.77 -0.43 11.47
N ARG A 413 -18.71 -1.25 11.94
CA ARG A 413 -18.45 -2.33 12.91
C ARG A 413 -17.70 -3.49 12.23
N GLY A 414 -16.92 -4.19 13.03
CA GLY A 414 -16.08 -5.27 12.53
C GLY A 414 -14.78 -4.82 11.85
N LEU A 415 -14.59 -3.51 11.62
CA LEU A 415 -13.40 -2.92 10.99
C LEU A 415 -12.33 -2.45 12.01
N GLY A 416 -12.37 -2.95 13.24
CA GLY A 416 -11.38 -2.58 14.27
C GLY A 416 -11.61 -1.22 14.93
N MET A 417 -12.59 -0.41 14.48
CA MET A 417 -12.81 0.98 14.97
C MET A 417 -13.12 1.06 16.46
N GLY A 418 -13.82 0.06 17.02
CA GLY A 418 -14.08 -0.03 18.44
C GLY A 418 -12.82 -0.24 19.27
N ASN A 419 -11.93 -1.11 18.81
CA ASN A 419 -10.62 -1.34 19.43
C ASN A 419 -9.78 -0.07 19.37
N TRP A 420 -9.70 0.55 18.17
CA TRP A 420 -8.96 1.79 17.96
C TRP A 420 -9.42 2.91 18.92
N LEU A 421 -10.73 3.10 19.07
CA LEU A 421 -11.29 4.13 19.95
C LEU A 421 -11.02 3.82 21.42
N MET A 422 -11.06 2.54 21.83
CA MET A 422 -10.70 2.13 23.19
C MET A 422 -9.21 2.38 23.47
N ASP A 423 -8.33 1.96 22.58
CA ASP A 423 -6.87 2.19 22.71
C ASP A 423 -6.55 3.68 22.82
N TYR A 424 -7.21 4.52 22.00
CA TYR A 424 -7.10 5.98 22.09
C TYR A 424 -7.55 6.52 23.44
N CYS A 425 -8.70 6.08 23.94
CA CYS A 425 -9.22 6.49 25.24
C CYS A 425 -8.26 6.08 26.37
N GLU A 426 -7.73 4.85 26.35
CA GLU A 426 -6.78 4.34 27.33
C GLU A 426 -5.50 5.17 27.35
N GLU A 427 -4.90 5.47 26.20
CA GLU A 427 -3.68 6.28 26.10
C GLU A 427 -3.92 7.73 26.58
N GLU A 428 -5.06 8.32 26.25
CA GLU A 428 -5.40 9.66 26.69
C GLU A 428 -5.65 9.72 28.21
N LEU A 429 -6.28 8.68 28.77
CA LEU A 429 -6.49 8.55 30.20
C LEU A 429 -5.17 8.32 30.98
N LYS A 430 -4.24 7.53 30.45
CA LYS A 430 -2.89 7.39 31.00
C LYS A 430 -2.17 8.74 31.10
N ARG A 431 -2.23 9.55 30.03
CA ARG A 431 -1.64 10.91 30.05
C ARG A 431 -2.26 11.82 31.10
N ARG A 432 -3.52 11.56 31.47
CA ARG A 432 -4.25 12.29 32.53
C ARG A 432 -4.04 11.69 33.92
N GLY A 433 -3.20 10.66 34.04
CA GLY A 433 -2.87 10.01 35.31
C GLY A 433 -3.90 9.03 35.83
N VAL A 434 -4.79 8.53 34.98
CA VAL A 434 -5.73 7.44 35.32
C VAL A 434 -4.95 6.13 35.43
N ALA A 435 -5.14 5.41 36.52
CA ALA A 435 -4.51 4.12 36.77
C ALA A 435 -5.47 2.94 36.58
N LEU A 436 -6.79 3.18 36.70
CA LEU A 436 -7.81 2.15 36.57
C LEU A 436 -8.98 2.65 35.70
N PHE A 437 -9.22 1.99 34.57
CA PHE A 437 -10.32 2.27 33.67
C PHE A 437 -11.36 1.17 33.78
N GLN A 438 -12.62 1.52 34.07
CA GLN A 438 -13.68 0.59 34.39
C GLN A 438 -14.88 0.78 33.45
N THR A 439 -15.71 -0.24 33.34
CA THR A 439 -16.97 -0.19 32.57
C THR A 439 -17.95 -1.23 33.09
N GLU A 440 -19.22 -1.03 32.80
CA GLU A 440 -20.28 -2.03 32.93
C GLU A 440 -20.59 -2.60 31.57
N ALA A 441 -20.15 -3.82 31.33
CA ALA A 441 -20.28 -4.49 30.05
C ALA A 441 -21.64 -5.18 29.93
N SER A 442 -22.44 -4.77 28.97
CA SER A 442 -23.62 -5.54 28.59
C SER A 442 -23.24 -6.96 28.14
N PRO A 443 -24.14 -7.94 28.20
CA PRO A 443 -23.84 -9.32 27.79
C PRO A 443 -23.26 -9.42 26.39
N ASN A 444 -23.69 -8.57 25.48
CA ASN A 444 -23.19 -8.53 24.09
C ASN A 444 -21.79 -7.91 23.96
N ALA A 445 -21.39 -7.03 24.88
CA ALA A 445 -20.11 -6.34 24.89
C ALA A 445 -19.04 -7.03 25.74
N TYR A 446 -19.42 -7.99 26.58
CA TYR A 446 -18.51 -8.66 27.51
C TYR A 446 -17.28 -9.26 26.84
N LEU A 447 -17.46 -9.99 25.73
CA LEU A 447 -16.35 -10.62 25.00
C LEU A 447 -15.45 -9.58 24.31
N PHE A 448 -15.98 -8.43 23.93
CA PHE A 448 -15.22 -7.33 23.38
C PHE A 448 -14.22 -6.80 24.41
N TYR A 449 -14.69 -6.43 25.61
CA TYR A 449 -13.80 -5.93 26.66
C TYR A 449 -12.81 -6.99 27.15
N LYS A 450 -13.22 -8.25 27.23
CA LYS A 450 -12.32 -9.34 27.61
C LYS A 450 -11.14 -9.49 26.63
N LYS A 451 -11.38 -9.34 25.33
CA LYS A 451 -10.32 -9.35 24.30
C LYS A 451 -9.35 -8.17 24.45
N LEU A 452 -9.81 -7.03 24.97
CA LEU A 452 -8.99 -5.84 25.24
C LEU A 452 -8.24 -5.92 26.59
N GLY A 453 -8.32 -7.03 27.30
CA GLY A 453 -7.62 -7.25 28.56
C GLY A 453 -8.36 -6.76 29.81
N TYR A 454 -9.65 -6.43 29.68
CA TYR A 454 -10.48 -6.11 30.84
C TYR A 454 -10.80 -7.39 31.62
N ILE A 455 -10.77 -7.30 32.93
CA ILE A 455 -11.11 -8.38 33.87
C ILE A 455 -12.32 -7.99 34.71
N GLU A 456 -13.09 -8.96 35.18
CA GLU A 456 -14.19 -8.71 36.10
C GLU A 456 -13.68 -8.17 37.42
N MET A 457 -14.26 -7.07 37.90
CA MET A 457 -13.92 -6.44 39.18
C MET A 457 -15.05 -5.54 39.66
N PRO A 458 -15.15 -5.22 40.97
CA PRO A 458 -16.16 -4.30 41.50
C PRO A 458 -16.11 -2.94 40.82
N PHE A 459 -17.27 -2.42 40.41
CA PHE A 459 -17.36 -1.14 39.69
C PHE A 459 -17.23 0.09 40.65
N ASN A 460 -17.67 -0.01 41.86
CA ASN A 460 -17.58 1.02 42.93
C ASN A 460 -17.87 2.45 42.42
N ASN A 461 -19.04 2.61 41.79
CA ASN A 461 -19.48 3.90 41.24
C ASN A 461 -19.60 4.95 42.39
N PRO A 462 -18.84 6.07 42.35
CA PRO A 462 -18.90 7.09 43.38
C PRO A 462 -20.29 7.80 43.45
N ASP A 463 -21.05 7.81 42.36
CA ASP A 463 -22.36 8.44 42.29
C ASP A 463 -23.47 7.56 42.90
N GLY A 464 -23.16 6.31 43.22
CA GLY A 464 -24.11 5.37 43.87
C GLY A 464 -25.25 4.90 42.95
N GLU A 465 -25.15 5.14 41.65
CA GLU A 465 -26.15 4.64 40.68
C GLU A 465 -26.13 3.11 40.63
N ALA A 466 -27.33 2.53 40.58
CA ALA A 466 -27.46 1.08 40.46
C ALA A 466 -27.07 0.60 39.06
N THR A 467 -26.29 -0.47 39.03
CA THR A 467 -25.92 -1.17 37.79
C THR A 467 -27.12 -1.92 37.20
N HIS A 468 -27.17 -2.07 35.88
CA HIS A 468 -28.16 -2.94 35.26
C HIS A 468 -27.88 -4.41 35.70
N PRO A 469 -28.89 -5.18 36.10
CA PRO A 469 -28.70 -6.50 36.72
C PRO A 469 -27.97 -7.51 35.78
N ASP A 470 -28.08 -7.32 34.49
CA ASP A 470 -27.45 -8.21 33.50
C ASP A 470 -26.04 -7.76 33.11
N ASP A 471 -25.60 -6.54 33.45
CA ASP A 471 -24.31 -6.00 33.10
C ASP A 471 -23.21 -6.56 34.03
N ARG A 472 -22.04 -6.72 33.48
CA ARG A 472 -20.85 -7.18 34.22
C ARG A 472 -19.87 -6.04 34.43
N ALA A 473 -19.54 -5.82 35.67
CA ALA A 473 -18.53 -4.85 36.06
C ALA A 473 -17.14 -5.36 35.66
N MET A 474 -16.42 -4.60 34.83
CA MET A 474 -15.10 -4.93 34.33
C MET A 474 -14.14 -3.74 34.48
N GLY A 475 -12.85 -4.00 34.47
CA GLY A 475 -11.83 -2.95 34.48
C GLY A 475 -10.46 -3.44 34.03
N LYS A 476 -9.64 -2.46 33.70
CA LYS A 476 -8.25 -2.65 33.24
C LYS A 476 -7.35 -1.63 33.93
N TYR A 477 -6.24 -2.10 34.50
CA TYR A 477 -5.17 -1.21 34.95
C TYR A 477 -4.42 -0.68 33.72
N LEU A 478 -4.25 0.64 33.64
CA LEU A 478 -3.66 1.32 32.49
C LEU A 478 -2.12 1.49 32.63
#